data_c12228422a182c699785c4c02dc9e248
#
_entry.id   c12228422a182c699785c4c02dc9e248
#
_cell.length_a   1.000
_cell.length_b   1.000
_cell.length_c   1.000
_cell.angle_alpha   90.00
_cell.angle_beta   90.00
_cell.angle_gamma   90.00
#
_symmetry.space_group_name_H-M   'P 1'
#
loop_
_entity.id
_entity.type
_entity.pdbx_description
1 polymer ?
#
loop_
_entity_poly.entity_id
_entity_poly.type
_entity_poly.pdbx_seq_one_letter_code
_entity_poly.pdbx_strand_id
1 'polypeptide(L)'
;PVQGRSVKSTLYSVPDCQAITKKAIVERLKHAHQEKGWLSETGAKYPVEVAILKDNVLLTIDTAGSGLNKRGYRIAQGEAPIKETLAASLIRLANWNGNTPLIDPFCGSGTIAIEACLIAQNIAPGFNRDFVSEQWNMMPPNIYDKFRDEADQLADYDKDIQVYASDIDPEMIEIAKRNAEEVGLGDIIQFNVKDVNTLSIDTDMPVALVGNPPYGERIGDREEVEEMYRYIGTLLKQHPHLSAYILTSNKEFEYLVNRKATKRRKLFNGYIECTYYQYWGKKQSSKN
;
A
#
# COMPACT_ATOMS: atom_id res chain seq x y z
N PRO A 1 -6.62 12.01 -22.64
CA PRO A 1 -7.83 11.47 -22.03
C PRO A 1 -8.32 12.36 -20.89
N VAL A 2 -9.66 12.38 -20.64
CA VAL A 2 -10.26 13.10 -19.51
C VAL A 2 -10.95 12.09 -18.61
N GLN A 3 -10.57 12.07 -17.34
CA GLN A 3 -11.24 11.31 -16.28
C GLN A 3 -12.13 12.23 -15.47
N GLY A 4 -13.16 11.70 -14.82
CA GLY A 4 -14.10 12.52 -14.06
C GLY A 4 -14.60 11.84 -12.80
N ARG A 5 -14.94 12.66 -11.80
CA ARG A 5 -15.69 12.24 -10.61
C ARG A 5 -16.59 13.36 -10.15
N SER A 6 -17.75 13.01 -9.62
CA SER A 6 -18.66 13.97 -9.01
C SER A 6 -19.23 13.41 -7.72
N VAL A 7 -19.19 14.22 -6.66
CA VAL A 7 -19.64 13.81 -5.32
C VAL A 7 -20.46 14.94 -4.69
N LYS A 8 -21.72 14.64 -4.32
CA LYS A 8 -22.64 15.60 -3.65
C LYS A 8 -22.74 16.92 -4.41
N SER A 9 -22.93 16.87 -5.73
CA SER A 9 -22.97 18.03 -6.61
C SER A 9 -24.19 17.98 -7.53
N THR A 10 -24.65 19.15 -7.98
CA THR A 10 -25.74 19.28 -8.95
C THR A 10 -25.35 18.74 -10.32
N LEU A 11 -24.08 18.88 -10.71
CA LEU A 11 -23.51 18.26 -11.90
C LEU A 11 -23.06 16.83 -11.55
N TYR A 12 -23.99 15.88 -11.63
CA TYR A 12 -23.77 14.49 -11.23
C TYR A 12 -23.39 13.53 -12.38
N SER A 13 -23.69 13.91 -13.63
CA SER A 13 -23.35 13.10 -14.80
C SER A 13 -21.85 13.18 -15.09
N VAL A 14 -21.09 12.20 -14.63
CA VAL A 14 -19.63 12.13 -14.86
C VAL A 14 -19.29 12.08 -16.35
N PRO A 15 -19.99 11.27 -17.20
CA PRO A 15 -19.72 11.25 -18.65
C PRO A 15 -19.88 12.61 -19.33
N ASP A 16 -20.93 13.37 -18.94
CA ASP A 16 -21.17 14.71 -19.53
C ASP A 16 -20.08 15.69 -19.09
N CYS A 17 -19.69 15.67 -17.83
CA CYS A 17 -18.58 16.50 -17.32
C CYS A 17 -17.28 16.21 -18.06
N GLN A 18 -16.97 14.93 -18.31
CA GLN A 18 -15.79 14.51 -19.09
C GLN A 18 -15.89 15.00 -20.55
N ALA A 19 -17.04 14.80 -21.20
CA ALA A 19 -17.26 15.20 -22.59
C ALA A 19 -17.16 16.72 -22.79
N ILE A 20 -17.77 17.50 -21.91
CA ILE A 20 -17.72 18.97 -21.93
C ILE A 20 -16.27 19.44 -21.71
N THR A 21 -15.57 18.89 -20.71
CA THR A 21 -14.19 19.23 -20.44
C THR A 21 -13.29 18.89 -21.62
N LYS A 22 -13.43 17.69 -22.20
CA LYS A 22 -12.66 17.28 -23.39
C LYS A 22 -12.94 18.24 -24.54
N LYS A 23 -14.20 18.57 -24.82
CA LYS A 23 -14.58 19.49 -25.89
C LYS A 23 -13.95 20.86 -25.70
N ALA A 24 -14.05 21.43 -24.50
CA ALA A 24 -13.46 22.74 -24.19
C ALA A 24 -11.95 22.79 -24.43
N ILE A 25 -11.24 21.72 -24.01
CA ILE A 25 -9.79 21.59 -24.25
C ILE A 25 -9.51 21.52 -25.76
N VAL A 26 -10.22 20.69 -26.51
CA VAL A 26 -10.03 20.51 -27.95
C VAL A 26 -10.29 21.83 -28.70
N GLU A 27 -11.38 22.54 -28.41
CA GLU A 27 -11.68 23.81 -29.05
C GLU A 27 -10.61 24.89 -28.72
N ARG A 28 -10.12 24.92 -27.49
CA ARG A 28 -9.05 25.84 -27.10
C ARG A 28 -7.74 25.54 -27.85
N LEU A 29 -7.38 24.25 -27.99
CA LEU A 29 -6.19 23.81 -28.70
C LEU A 29 -6.32 24.10 -30.21
N LYS A 30 -7.46 23.83 -30.83
CA LYS A 30 -7.72 24.20 -32.24
C LYS A 30 -7.50 25.69 -32.48
N HIS A 31 -8.06 26.52 -31.59
CA HIS A 31 -7.90 27.97 -31.70
C HIS A 31 -6.41 28.38 -31.53
N ALA A 32 -5.70 27.79 -30.57
CA ALA A 32 -4.31 28.13 -30.29
C ALA A 32 -3.35 27.71 -31.45
N HIS A 33 -3.64 26.58 -32.10
CA HIS A 33 -2.86 26.04 -33.22
C HIS A 33 -3.40 26.42 -34.59
N GLN A 34 -4.47 27.21 -34.66
CA GLN A 34 -5.16 27.64 -35.89
C GLN A 34 -5.63 26.46 -36.76
N GLU A 35 -5.94 25.32 -36.11
CA GLU A 35 -6.41 24.11 -36.77
C GLU A 35 -7.93 24.12 -36.95
N LYS A 36 -8.38 23.86 -38.19
CA LYS A 36 -9.81 23.78 -38.55
C LYS A 36 -10.35 22.34 -38.57
N GLY A 37 -9.45 21.35 -38.65
CA GLY A 37 -9.77 19.94 -38.74
C GLY A 37 -9.69 19.16 -37.42
N TRP A 38 -9.40 17.88 -37.53
CA TRP A 38 -9.14 17.01 -36.40
C TRP A 38 -7.74 17.25 -35.87
N LEU A 39 -7.59 17.37 -34.54
CA LEU A 39 -6.28 17.34 -33.92
C LEU A 39 -5.73 15.90 -33.91
N SER A 40 -4.48 15.74 -34.31
CA SER A 40 -3.81 14.44 -34.19
C SER A 40 -3.66 14.07 -32.73
N GLU A 41 -4.04 12.85 -32.37
CA GLU A 41 -3.84 12.30 -31.01
C GLU A 41 -2.52 11.47 -30.93
N THR A 42 -1.52 11.83 -31.75
CA THR A 42 -0.18 11.24 -31.70
C THR A 42 0.72 12.00 -30.73
N GLY A 43 1.61 11.28 -30.04
CA GLY A 43 2.56 11.90 -29.12
C GLY A 43 2.22 11.69 -27.66
N ALA A 44 2.82 12.51 -26.79
CA ALA A 44 2.71 12.37 -25.33
C ALA A 44 1.28 12.56 -24.83
N LYS A 45 0.87 11.74 -23.87
CA LYS A 45 -0.45 11.82 -23.26
C LYS A 45 -0.44 12.82 -22.10
N TYR A 46 -1.44 13.71 -22.06
CA TYR A 46 -1.69 14.64 -20.96
C TYR A 46 -3.04 14.27 -20.34
N PRO A 47 -3.10 13.33 -19.37
CA PRO A 47 -4.36 12.96 -18.74
C PRO A 47 -4.87 14.10 -17.87
N VAL A 48 -6.16 14.44 -18.02
CA VAL A 48 -6.83 15.49 -17.25
C VAL A 48 -7.89 14.85 -16.37
N GLU A 49 -8.00 15.29 -15.13
CA GLU A 49 -9.11 14.92 -14.25
C GLU A 49 -10.00 16.14 -13.99
N VAL A 50 -11.32 15.95 -14.15
CA VAL A 50 -12.35 16.87 -13.68
C VAL A 50 -12.99 16.28 -12.43
N ALA A 51 -12.71 16.88 -11.28
CA ALA A 51 -13.27 16.49 -9.99
C ALA A 51 -14.27 17.54 -9.51
N ILE A 52 -15.50 17.11 -9.22
CA ILE A 52 -16.56 18.00 -8.72
C ILE A 52 -16.96 17.54 -7.32
N LEU A 53 -16.79 18.41 -6.35
CA LEU A 53 -17.15 18.15 -4.97
C LEU A 53 -17.97 19.30 -4.41
N LYS A 54 -19.23 19.04 -4.03
CA LYS A 54 -20.14 20.08 -3.49
C LYS A 54 -20.16 21.32 -4.37
N ASP A 55 -20.34 21.11 -5.68
CA ASP A 55 -20.39 22.14 -6.75
C ASP A 55 -19.09 22.94 -6.96
N ASN A 56 -18.00 22.55 -6.32
CA ASN A 56 -16.67 23.08 -6.63
C ASN A 56 -15.99 22.19 -7.66
N VAL A 57 -15.52 22.77 -8.75
CA VAL A 57 -14.83 22.08 -9.84
C VAL A 57 -13.33 22.27 -9.69
N LEU A 58 -12.60 21.16 -9.70
CA LEU A 58 -11.14 21.13 -9.77
C LEU A 58 -10.73 20.43 -11.06
N LEU A 59 -9.89 21.10 -11.85
CA LEU A 59 -9.23 20.52 -13.03
C LEU A 59 -7.76 20.29 -12.70
N THR A 60 -7.29 19.08 -12.92
CA THR A 60 -5.89 18.70 -12.69
C THR A 60 -5.32 17.97 -13.88
N ILE A 61 -4.01 18.06 -14.08
CA ILE A 61 -3.27 17.22 -15.03
C ILE A 61 -2.60 16.12 -14.20
N ASP A 62 -2.85 14.87 -14.59
CA ASP A 62 -2.22 13.72 -13.95
C ASP A 62 -0.81 13.54 -14.51
N THR A 63 0.19 13.72 -13.67
CA THR A 63 1.60 13.53 -14.01
C THR A 63 2.07 12.10 -13.82
N ALA A 64 1.34 11.31 -13.04
CA ALA A 64 1.73 9.95 -12.69
C ALA A 64 1.28 8.92 -13.74
N GLY A 65 0.09 9.06 -14.31
CA GLY A 65 -0.53 8.14 -15.26
C GLY A 65 -1.12 6.91 -14.59
N SER A 66 -0.35 5.89 -14.31
CA SER A 66 -0.81 4.75 -13.53
C SER A 66 -0.91 5.10 -12.03
N GLY A 67 -1.86 4.48 -11.31
CA GLY A 67 -2.02 4.75 -9.88
C GLY A 67 -0.74 4.55 -9.07
N LEU A 68 -0.48 5.41 -8.09
CA LEU A 68 0.75 5.38 -7.28
C LEU A 68 0.92 4.09 -6.45
N ASN A 69 -0.14 3.30 -6.29
CA ASN A 69 -0.02 1.96 -5.71
C ASN A 69 0.71 0.97 -6.63
N LYS A 70 0.74 1.20 -7.93
CA LYS A 70 1.50 0.35 -8.87
C LYS A 70 2.98 0.72 -8.79
N ARG A 71 3.72 0.05 -7.92
CA ARG A 71 5.15 0.28 -7.67
C ARG A 71 6.06 -0.32 -8.74
N GLY A 72 5.55 -1.27 -9.52
CA GLY A 72 6.33 -2.01 -10.52
C GLY A 72 6.70 -3.43 -10.11
N TYR A 73 6.77 -3.75 -8.83
CA TYR A 73 7.23 -5.05 -8.35
C TYR A 73 6.19 -6.17 -8.34
N ARG A 74 4.91 -5.87 -8.46
CA ARG A 74 3.85 -6.88 -8.41
C ARG A 74 3.69 -7.57 -9.76
N ILE A 75 4.38 -8.69 -9.93
CA ILE A 75 4.28 -9.54 -11.13
C ILE A 75 3.15 -10.56 -11.03
N ALA A 76 2.81 -10.98 -9.80
CA ALA A 76 1.72 -11.88 -9.52
C ALA A 76 0.99 -11.48 -8.22
N GLN A 77 -0.26 -11.92 -8.08
CA GLN A 77 -1.10 -11.60 -6.92
C GLN A 77 -2.15 -12.68 -6.69
N GLY A 78 -2.62 -12.81 -5.43
CA GLY A 78 -3.80 -13.58 -5.09
C GLY A 78 -5.12 -12.86 -5.44
N GLU A 79 -6.24 -13.41 -4.99
CA GLU A 79 -7.59 -12.92 -5.35
C GLU A 79 -7.86 -11.47 -4.90
N ALA A 80 -7.36 -11.02 -3.75
CA ALA A 80 -7.67 -9.71 -3.18
C ALA A 80 -6.46 -9.09 -2.45
N PRO A 81 -5.37 -8.75 -3.17
CA PRO A 81 -4.17 -8.21 -2.53
C PRO A 81 -4.43 -6.82 -1.96
N ILE A 82 -3.84 -6.53 -0.80
CA ILE A 82 -3.79 -5.18 -0.26
C ILE A 82 -3.03 -4.26 -1.23
N LYS A 83 -3.51 -3.02 -1.41
CA LYS A 83 -2.80 -2.04 -2.23
C LYS A 83 -1.49 -1.63 -1.55
N GLU A 84 -0.44 -1.47 -2.32
CA GLU A 84 0.89 -1.09 -1.88
C GLU A 84 0.87 0.22 -1.06
N THR A 85 0.11 1.21 -1.50
CA THR A 85 -0.06 2.47 -0.76
C THR A 85 -0.74 2.29 0.59
N LEU A 86 -1.66 1.33 0.72
CA LEU A 86 -2.27 1.00 2.00
C LEU A 86 -1.27 0.26 2.90
N ALA A 87 -0.56 -0.74 2.37
CA ALA A 87 0.48 -1.46 3.11
C ALA A 87 1.57 -0.51 3.65
N ALA A 88 2.10 0.39 2.80
CA ALA A 88 3.02 1.45 3.23
C ALA A 88 2.43 2.32 4.34
N SER A 89 1.13 2.64 4.25
CA SER A 89 0.44 3.42 5.29
C SER A 89 0.34 2.66 6.61
N LEU A 90 0.12 1.34 6.60
CA LEU A 90 0.12 0.52 7.82
C LEU A 90 1.48 0.57 8.52
N ILE A 91 2.58 0.40 7.78
CA ILE A 91 3.94 0.47 8.32
C ILE A 91 4.25 1.87 8.89
N ARG A 92 3.90 2.93 8.17
CA ARG A 92 4.08 4.31 8.67
C ARG A 92 3.24 4.60 9.91
N LEU A 93 2.00 4.08 10.00
CA LEU A 93 1.13 4.22 11.16
C LEU A 93 1.59 3.37 12.35
N ALA A 94 2.28 2.26 12.13
CA ALA A 94 2.95 1.47 13.15
C ALA A 94 4.21 2.16 13.67
N ASN A 95 4.69 3.19 12.97
CA ASN A 95 5.95 3.90 13.25
C ASN A 95 7.16 2.95 13.28
N TRP A 96 7.11 1.88 12.45
CA TRP A 96 8.22 0.96 12.29
C TRP A 96 9.24 1.52 11.30
N ASN A 97 10.51 1.36 11.60
CA ASN A 97 11.62 1.95 10.85
C ASN A 97 12.80 0.99 10.60
N GLY A 98 12.60 -0.30 10.84
CA GLY A 98 13.62 -1.33 10.64
C GLY A 98 14.50 -1.61 11.86
N ASN A 99 14.40 -0.88 12.97
CA ASN A 99 15.26 -1.07 14.14
C ASN A 99 14.85 -2.26 15.04
N THR A 100 13.72 -2.87 14.75
CA THR A 100 13.21 -4.06 15.45
C THR A 100 12.71 -5.06 14.43
N PRO A 101 12.72 -6.37 14.74
CA PRO A 101 12.12 -7.35 13.85
C PRO A 101 10.67 -7.04 13.54
N LEU A 102 10.26 -7.30 12.29
CA LEU A 102 8.88 -7.23 11.83
C LEU A 102 8.41 -8.62 11.43
N ILE A 103 7.20 -8.96 11.86
CA ILE A 103 6.53 -10.21 11.48
C ILE A 103 5.23 -9.86 10.76
N ASP A 104 5.06 -10.40 9.55
CA ASP A 104 3.80 -10.40 8.80
C ASP A 104 3.31 -11.85 8.65
N PRO A 105 2.40 -12.32 9.54
CA PRO A 105 1.97 -13.73 9.53
C PRO A 105 0.79 -13.99 8.57
N PHE A 106 0.41 -13.03 7.75
CA PHE A 106 -0.65 -13.10 6.75
C PHE A 106 -0.19 -12.44 5.45
N CYS A 107 1.03 -12.77 5.01
CA CYS A 107 1.73 -11.97 4.02
C CYS A 107 1.09 -12.02 2.60
N GLY A 108 0.34 -13.07 2.29
CA GLY A 108 -0.22 -13.25 0.96
C GLY A 108 0.89 -13.09 -0.10
N SER A 109 0.72 -12.16 -1.02
CA SER A 109 1.72 -11.84 -2.05
C SER A 109 2.91 -10.98 -1.57
N GLY A 110 3.13 -10.84 -0.26
CA GLY A 110 4.28 -10.19 0.36
C GLY A 110 4.22 -8.67 0.46
N THR A 111 3.09 -8.04 0.16
CA THR A 111 3.00 -6.58 -0.01
C THR A 111 3.41 -5.80 1.25
N ILE A 112 2.96 -6.19 2.45
CA ILE A 112 3.31 -5.48 3.69
C ILE A 112 4.80 -5.61 4.00
N ALA A 113 5.35 -6.82 3.87
CA ALA A 113 6.75 -7.10 4.10
C ALA A 113 7.66 -6.33 3.13
N ILE A 114 7.32 -6.30 1.83
CA ILE A 114 8.06 -5.55 0.80
C ILE A 114 8.02 -4.04 1.09
N GLU A 115 6.84 -3.45 1.32
CA GLU A 115 6.72 -2.02 1.64
C GLU A 115 7.43 -1.66 2.96
N ALA A 116 7.50 -2.58 3.92
CA ALA A 116 8.28 -2.39 5.14
C ALA A 116 9.78 -2.24 4.84
N CYS A 117 10.35 -3.15 4.04
CA CYS A 117 11.75 -3.09 3.63
C CYS A 117 12.06 -1.81 2.83
N LEU A 118 11.24 -1.47 1.84
CA LEU A 118 11.39 -0.23 1.06
C LEU A 118 11.42 1.01 1.97
N ILE A 119 10.52 1.07 2.96
CA ILE A 119 10.49 2.18 3.92
C ILE A 119 11.71 2.19 4.83
N ALA A 120 12.14 1.04 5.34
CA ALA A 120 13.26 0.93 6.25
C ALA A 120 14.58 1.31 5.58
N GLN A 121 14.78 0.89 4.32
CA GLN A 121 15.96 1.19 3.51
C GLN A 121 15.87 2.55 2.80
N ASN A 122 14.82 3.33 3.03
CA ASN A 122 14.57 4.63 2.36
C ASN A 122 14.56 4.54 0.82
N ILE A 123 14.14 3.41 0.27
CA ILE A 123 14.00 3.21 -1.18
C ILE A 123 12.74 3.96 -1.66
N ALA A 124 12.90 4.77 -2.69
CA ALA A 124 11.82 5.56 -3.24
C ALA A 124 10.72 4.67 -3.86
N PRO A 125 9.44 4.82 -3.48
CA PRO A 125 8.36 3.96 -3.95
C PRO A 125 8.04 4.13 -5.45
N GLY A 126 8.62 5.15 -6.09
CA GLY A 126 8.49 5.40 -7.52
C GLY A 126 9.68 4.95 -8.37
N PHE A 127 10.67 4.29 -7.74
CA PHE A 127 11.93 3.95 -8.39
C PHE A 127 11.75 3.03 -9.62
N ASN A 128 10.94 1.97 -9.46
CA ASN A 128 10.71 0.95 -10.48
C ASN A 128 9.44 1.19 -11.32
N ARG A 129 9.05 2.46 -11.52
CA ARG A 129 7.88 2.79 -12.34
C ARG A 129 8.14 3.99 -13.24
N ASP A 130 7.41 4.04 -14.36
CA ASP A 130 7.38 5.21 -15.22
C ASP A 130 6.27 6.18 -14.82
N PHE A 131 6.47 7.44 -15.15
CA PHE A 131 5.50 8.51 -15.01
C PHE A 131 5.09 9.02 -16.40
N VAL A 132 3.80 9.27 -16.61
CA VAL A 132 3.34 9.73 -17.92
C VAL A 132 3.97 11.06 -18.33
N SER A 133 4.33 11.88 -17.37
CA SER A 133 4.99 13.17 -17.59
C SER A 133 6.45 13.07 -18.06
N GLU A 134 7.09 11.91 -17.97
CA GLU A 134 8.43 11.69 -18.55
C GLU A 134 8.44 11.92 -20.07
N GLN A 135 7.30 11.66 -20.74
CA GLN A 135 7.15 11.82 -22.18
C GLN A 135 6.81 13.25 -22.61
N TRP A 136 6.65 14.19 -21.67
CA TRP A 136 6.20 15.55 -22.00
C TRP A 136 7.35 16.42 -22.49
N ASN A 137 7.18 17.02 -23.65
CA ASN A 137 8.19 17.88 -24.29
C ASN A 137 8.59 19.10 -23.43
N MET A 138 7.74 19.49 -22.47
CA MET A 138 8.02 20.61 -21.57
C MET A 138 8.92 20.23 -20.38
N MET A 139 9.15 18.94 -20.18
CA MET A 139 10.04 18.48 -19.11
C MET A 139 11.49 18.64 -19.53
N PRO A 140 12.38 19.11 -18.64
CA PRO A 140 13.80 19.15 -18.93
C PRO A 140 14.33 17.73 -19.28
N PRO A 141 15.23 17.62 -20.27
CA PRO A 141 15.84 16.33 -20.58
C PRO A 141 16.49 15.69 -19.35
N ASN A 142 16.33 14.38 -19.21
CA ASN A 142 16.94 13.57 -18.15
C ASN A 142 16.55 13.96 -16.70
N ILE A 143 15.49 14.76 -16.52
CA ILE A 143 15.09 15.21 -15.17
C ILE A 143 14.69 14.05 -14.28
N TYR A 144 13.99 13.06 -14.85
CA TYR A 144 13.55 11.87 -14.10
C TYR A 144 14.72 10.96 -13.74
N ASP A 145 15.67 10.78 -14.66
CA ASP A 145 16.88 9.98 -14.40
C ASP A 145 17.69 10.61 -13.29
N LYS A 146 17.88 11.95 -13.33
CA LYS A 146 18.53 12.69 -12.26
C LYS A 146 17.87 12.44 -10.90
N PHE A 147 16.55 12.52 -10.81
CA PHE A 147 15.85 12.29 -9.53
C PHE A 147 15.86 10.82 -9.11
N ARG A 148 15.90 9.86 -10.05
CA ARG A 148 16.12 8.44 -9.72
C ARG A 148 17.52 8.24 -9.14
N ASP A 149 18.54 8.83 -9.74
CA ASP A 149 19.92 8.80 -9.23
C ASP A 149 20.03 9.41 -7.82
N GLU A 150 19.39 10.56 -7.59
CA GLU A 150 19.35 11.21 -6.27
C GLU A 150 18.62 10.32 -5.24
N ALA A 151 17.52 9.67 -5.64
CA ALA A 151 16.76 8.75 -4.77
C ALA A 151 17.57 7.49 -4.44
N ASP A 152 18.31 6.96 -5.41
CA ASP A 152 19.20 5.81 -5.22
C ASP A 152 20.33 6.13 -4.23
N GLN A 153 20.94 7.29 -4.35
CA GLN A 153 21.99 7.74 -3.41
C GLN A 153 21.48 7.95 -1.98
N LEU A 154 20.18 8.17 -1.79
CA LEU A 154 19.55 8.33 -0.48
C LEU A 154 19.08 7.01 0.12
N ALA A 155 19.07 5.93 -0.65
CA ALA A 155 18.70 4.61 -0.18
C ALA A 155 19.81 4.01 0.69
N ASP A 156 19.43 3.31 1.75
CA ASP A 156 20.32 2.61 2.68
C ASP A 156 20.20 1.10 2.47
N TYR A 157 20.80 0.61 1.39
CA TYR A 157 20.73 -0.81 1.01
C TYR A 157 21.44 -1.73 2.01
N ASP A 158 22.42 -1.21 2.75
CA ASP A 158 23.20 -1.98 3.73
C ASP A 158 22.53 -2.03 5.11
N LYS A 159 21.38 -1.38 5.27
CA LYS A 159 20.67 -1.39 6.54
C LYS A 159 20.27 -2.80 6.94
N ASP A 160 20.77 -3.24 8.11
CA ASP A 160 20.38 -4.51 8.70
C ASP A 160 18.93 -4.45 9.19
N ILE A 161 18.05 -5.18 8.51
CA ILE A 161 16.62 -5.26 8.82
C ILE A 161 16.21 -6.74 8.91
N GLN A 162 15.32 -7.02 9.84
CA GLN A 162 14.79 -8.35 10.06
C GLN A 162 13.29 -8.37 9.76
N VAL A 163 12.91 -9.00 8.67
CA VAL A 163 11.50 -9.13 8.26
C VAL A 163 11.18 -10.60 8.01
N TYR A 164 10.21 -11.09 8.74
CA TYR A 164 9.69 -12.44 8.67
C TYR A 164 8.27 -12.39 8.12
N ALA A 165 8.05 -13.04 7.00
CA ALA A 165 6.76 -13.09 6.34
C ALA A 165 6.28 -14.53 6.20
N SER A 166 5.05 -14.81 6.55
CA SER A 166 4.49 -16.15 6.41
C SER A 166 3.04 -16.12 5.94
N ASP A 167 2.67 -17.19 5.29
CA ASP A 167 1.30 -17.50 4.91
C ASP A 167 1.08 -19.00 5.01
N ILE A 168 -0.15 -19.45 5.21
CA ILE A 168 -0.49 -20.87 5.23
C ILE A 168 -0.46 -21.47 3.83
N ASP A 169 -0.67 -20.65 2.80
CA ASP A 169 -0.70 -21.04 1.40
C ASP A 169 0.71 -21.02 0.78
N PRO A 170 1.29 -22.18 0.39
CA PRO A 170 2.59 -22.23 -0.24
C PRO A 170 2.65 -21.51 -1.59
N GLU A 171 1.54 -21.42 -2.33
CA GLU A 171 1.49 -20.69 -3.60
C GLU A 171 1.65 -19.19 -3.36
N MET A 172 1.04 -18.64 -2.32
CA MET A 172 1.22 -17.25 -1.94
C MET A 172 2.66 -16.94 -1.56
N ILE A 173 3.34 -17.85 -0.86
CA ILE A 173 4.76 -17.69 -0.51
C ILE A 173 5.64 -17.64 -1.77
N GLU A 174 5.41 -18.49 -2.76
CA GLU A 174 6.16 -18.44 -4.02
C GLU A 174 5.91 -17.13 -4.80
N ILE A 175 4.68 -16.65 -4.79
CA ILE A 175 4.33 -15.33 -5.37
C ILE A 175 5.04 -14.21 -4.60
N ALA A 176 5.04 -14.25 -3.28
CA ALA A 176 5.66 -13.23 -2.43
C ALA A 176 7.18 -13.14 -2.66
N LYS A 177 7.86 -14.29 -2.77
CA LYS A 177 9.29 -14.35 -3.10
C LYS A 177 9.60 -13.68 -4.44
N ARG A 178 8.86 -14.03 -5.50
CA ARG A 178 9.04 -13.43 -6.83
C ARG A 178 8.82 -11.92 -6.82
N ASN A 179 7.78 -11.45 -6.12
CA ASN A 179 7.54 -10.02 -5.98
C ASN A 179 8.67 -9.30 -5.21
N ALA A 180 9.26 -9.95 -4.20
CA ALA A 180 10.40 -9.41 -3.45
C ALA A 180 11.69 -9.41 -4.28
N GLU A 181 11.94 -10.47 -5.05
CA GLU A 181 13.08 -10.57 -5.98
C GLU A 181 13.07 -9.45 -7.01
N GLU A 182 11.90 -9.06 -7.52
CA GLU A 182 11.74 -7.98 -8.51
C GLU A 182 12.29 -6.62 -8.04
N VAL A 183 12.36 -6.41 -6.73
CA VAL A 183 12.90 -5.18 -6.12
C VAL A 183 14.16 -5.42 -5.29
N GLY A 184 14.84 -6.56 -5.51
CA GLY A 184 16.10 -6.87 -4.84
C GLY A 184 15.98 -7.19 -3.35
N LEU A 185 14.79 -7.58 -2.87
CA LEU A 185 14.51 -7.86 -1.45
C LEU A 185 14.38 -9.36 -1.15
N GLY A 186 14.64 -10.23 -2.13
CA GLY A 186 14.46 -11.68 -1.99
C GLY A 186 15.29 -12.29 -0.87
N ASP A 187 16.53 -11.84 -0.70
CA ASP A 187 17.45 -12.33 0.34
C ASP A 187 17.25 -11.63 1.71
N ILE A 188 16.47 -10.53 1.74
CA ILE A 188 16.25 -9.74 2.96
C ILE A 188 15.05 -10.25 3.74
N ILE A 189 13.98 -10.63 3.03
CA ILE A 189 12.73 -11.08 3.65
C ILE A 189 12.76 -12.60 3.81
N GLN A 190 12.57 -13.07 5.03
CA GLN A 190 12.46 -14.50 5.31
C GLN A 190 11.04 -14.99 5.13
N PHE A 191 10.76 -15.64 4.00
CA PHE A 191 9.45 -16.19 3.66
C PHE A 191 9.31 -17.65 4.11
N ASN A 192 8.22 -17.97 4.81
CA ASN A 192 7.93 -19.31 5.31
C ASN A 192 6.47 -19.70 5.08
N VAL A 193 6.22 -20.95 4.70
CA VAL A 193 4.88 -21.53 4.77
C VAL A 193 4.60 -21.87 6.22
N LYS A 194 3.67 -21.17 6.86
CA LYS A 194 3.40 -21.33 8.29
C LYS A 194 2.00 -20.86 8.66
N ASP A 195 1.31 -21.68 9.45
CA ASP A 195 0.06 -21.29 10.09
C ASP A 195 0.35 -20.31 11.23
N VAL A 196 -0.38 -19.20 11.29
CA VAL A 196 -0.25 -18.20 12.37
C VAL A 196 -0.48 -18.81 13.74
N ASN A 197 -1.35 -19.80 13.88
CA ASN A 197 -1.63 -20.50 15.14
C ASN A 197 -0.43 -21.29 15.68
N THR A 198 0.64 -21.43 14.87
CA THR A 198 1.93 -22.05 15.28
C THR A 198 3.06 -21.03 15.41
N LEU A 199 2.77 -19.73 15.26
CA LEU A 199 3.79 -18.68 15.37
C LEU A 199 4.36 -18.62 16.79
N SER A 200 5.66 -18.75 16.92
CA SER A 200 6.39 -18.52 18.17
C SER A 200 7.26 -17.27 18.05
N ILE A 201 7.42 -16.56 19.15
CA ILE A 201 8.29 -15.38 19.25
C ILE A 201 9.33 -15.69 20.34
N ASP A 202 10.52 -16.11 19.90
CA ASP A 202 11.57 -16.59 20.81
C ASP A 202 12.58 -15.48 21.15
N THR A 203 12.05 -14.31 21.54
CA THR A 203 12.88 -13.18 21.94
C THR A 203 12.16 -12.29 22.94
N ASP A 204 12.92 -11.73 23.88
CA ASP A 204 12.47 -10.71 24.82
C ASP A 204 12.66 -9.28 24.26
N MET A 205 13.19 -9.16 23.06
CA MET A 205 13.36 -7.87 22.38
C MET A 205 12.03 -7.35 21.84
N PRO A 206 11.88 -6.04 21.65
CA PRO A 206 10.71 -5.48 20.99
C PRO A 206 10.56 -6.05 19.57
N VAL A 207 9.34 -6.49 19.25
CA VAL A 207 8.97 -7.02 17.94
C VAL A 207 7.72 -6.30 17.46
N ALA A 208 7.63 -6.00 16.16
CA ALA A 208 6.44 -5.51 15.52
C ALA A 208 5.76 -6.63 14.72
N LEU A 209 4.48 -6.87 14.98
CA LEU A 209 3.64 -7.73 14.16
C LEU A 209 2.67 -6.84 13.39
N VAL A 210 2.72 -6.87 12.07
CA VAL A 210 1.83 -6.10 11.19
C VAL A 210 1.16 -7.07 10.24
N GLY A 211 -0.17 -7.06 10.19
CA GLY A 211 -0.88 -8.03 9.37
C GLY A 211 -2.24 -7.56 8.88
N ASN A 212 -2.65 -8.19 7.79
CA ASN A 212 -3.98 -8.04 7.18
C ASN A 212 -4.60 -9.45 7.04
N PRO A 213 -5.08 -10.04 8.17
CA PRO A 213 -5.67 -11.37 8.16
C PRO A 213 -6.95 -11.43 7.32
N PRO A 214 -7.41 -12.63 6.93
CA PRO A 214 -8.74 -12.80 6.34
C PRO A 214 -9.82 -12.25 7.28
N TYR A 215 -10.89 -11.68 6.69
CA TYR A 215 -11.93 -11.00 7.47
C TYR A 215 -13.09 -11.93 7.89
N GLY A 216 -13.12 -13.17 7.38
CA GLY A 216 -14.18 -14.13 7.68
C GLY A 216 -15.50 -13.81 6.99
N GLU A 217 -15.47 -13.25 5.78
CA GLU A 217 -16.68 -12.88 5.03
C GLU A 217 -17.35 -14.09 4.33
N ARG A 218 -16.63 -15.21 4.16
CA ARG A 218 -17.15 -16.44 3.57
C ARG A 218 -17.77 -17.35 4.63
N ILE A 219 -18.88 -18.00 4.30
CA ILE A 219 -19.52 -19.00 5.17
C ILE A 219 -18.57 -20.21 5.31
N GLY A 220 -18.15 -20.52 6.55
CA GLY A 220 -17.19 -21.57 6.87
C GLY A 220 -15.84 -21.06 7.39
N ASP A 221 -15.39 -19.91 6.95
CA ASP A 221 -14.07 -19.35 7.37
C ASP A 221 -14.13 -18.68 8.75
N ARG A 222 -15.31 -18.48 9.31
CA ARG A 222 -15.52 -17.65 10.51
C ARG A 222 -14.84 -18.25 11.75
N GLU A 223 -14.97 -19.54 11.98
CA GLU A 223 -14.39 -20.20 13.16
C GLU A 223 -12.86 -20.17 13.11
N GLU A 224 -12.29 -20.45 11.94
CA GLU A 224 -10.83 -20.39 11.71
C GLU A 224 -10.28 -18.99 11.93
N VAL A 225 -10.95 -17.97 11.39
CA VAL A 225 -10.55 -16.56 11.57
C VAL A 225 -10.67 -16.14 13.03
N GLU A 226 -11.70 -16.57 13.75
CA GLU A 226 -11.85 -16.29 15.18
C GLU A 226 -10.73 -16.95 16.01
N GLU A 227 -10.30 -18.16 15.64
CA GLU A 227 -9.19 -18.86 16.27
C GLU A 227 -7.87 -18.10 16.07
N MET A 228 -7.57 -17.66 14.85
CA MET A 228 -6.41 -16.80 14.54
C MET A 228 -6.40 -15.54 15.41
N TYR A 229 -7.55 -14.88 15.58
CA TYR A 229 -7.64 -13.67 16.40
C TYR A 229 -7.42 -13.94 17.89
N ARG A 230 -7.95 -15.05 18.42
CA ARG A 230 -7.69 -15.49 19.80
C ARG A 230 -6.21 -15.80 20.00
N TYR A 231 -5.57 -16.38 18.97
CA TYR A 231 -4.14 -16.67 19.03
C TYR A 231 -3.28 -15.39 19.05
N ILE A 232 -3.62 -14.38 18.27
CA ILE A 232 -2.98 -13.05 18.37
C ILE A 232 -3.10 -12.50 19.80
N GLY A 233 -4.25 -12.67 20.44
CA GLY A 233 -4.47 -12.30 21.85
C GLY A 233 -3.54 -13.06 22.81
N THR A 234 -3.30 -14.33 22.55
CA THR A 234 -2.37 -15.15 23.31
C THR A 234 -0.93 -14.65 23.17
N LEU A 235 -0.49 -14.35 21.96
CA LEU A 235 0.84 -13.78 21.69
C LEU A 235 1.03 -12.44 22.42
N LEU A 236 0.04 -11.55 22.36
CA LEU A 236 0.07 -10.26 23.04
C LEU A 236 0.12 -10.38 24.58
N LYS A 237 -0.39 -11.47 25.13
CA LYS A 237 -0.32 -11.77 26.58
C LYS A 237 1.03 -12.35 26.97
N GLN A 238 1.57 -13.25 26.15
CA GLN A 238 2.83 -13.96 26.41
C GLN A 238 4.06 -13.05 26.20
N HIS A 239 3.98 -12.12 25.25
CA HIS A 239 5.09 -11.26 24.84
C HIS A 239 4.81 -9.78 25.15
N PRO A 240 5.18 -9.29 26.35
CA PRO A 240 4.88 -7.91 26.76
C PRO A 240 5.51 -6.82 25.88
N HIS A 241 6.60 -7.14 25.16
CA HIS A 241 7.31 -6.24 24.26
C HIS A 241 6.83 -6.33 22.80
N LEU A 242 5.86 -7.22 22.50
CA LEU A 242 5.22 -7.30 21.21
C LEU A 242 4.29 -6.10 20.98
N SER A 243 4.52 -5.38 19.89
CA SER A 243 3.56 -4.43 19.33
C SER A 243 2.83 -5.10 18.18
N ALA A 244 1.50 -5.14 18.21
CA ALA A 244 0.71 -5.72 17.11
C ALA A 244 -0.18 -4.66 16.45
N TYR A 245 -0.25 -4.75 15.13
CA TYR A 245 -0.93 -3.80 14.26
C TYR A 245 -1.73 -4.57 13.22
N ILE A 246 -3.04 -4.68 13.42
CA ILE A 246 -3.91 -5.53 12.61
C ILE A 246 -4.98 -4.72 11.90
N LEU A 247 -5.04 -4.89 10.58
CA LEU A 247 -6.11 -4.33 9.75
C LEU A 247 -7.20 -5.37 9.56
N THR A 248 -8.43 -5.08 9.96
CA THR A 248 -9.57 -5.99 9.75
C THR A 248 -10.89 -5.22 9.68
N SER A 249 -11.86 -5.77 8.93
CA SER A 249 -13.26 -5.31 8.93
C SER A 249 -14.08 -5.92 10.08
N ASN A 250 -13.55 -6.94 10.78
CA ASN A 250 -14.25 -7.62 11.86
C ASN A 250 -14.39 -6.71 13.09
N LYS A 251 -15.63 -6.38 13.44
CA LYS A 251 -15.94 -5.48 14.58
C LYS A 251 -15.78 -6.17 15.95
N GLU A 252 -15.74 -7.50 15.99
CA GLU A 252 -15.57 -8.30 17.21
C GLU A 252 -14.08 -8.58 17.52
N PHE A 253 -13.15 -8.05 16.71
CA PHE A 253 -11.72 -8.33 16.81
C PHE A 253 -11.17 -8.14 18.24
N GLU A 254 -11.45 -7.00 18.91
CA GLU A 254 -10.97 -6.77 20.26
C GLU A 254 -11.56 -7.73 21.31
N TYR A 255 -12.79 -8.15 21.09
CA TYR A 255 -13.43 -9.16 21.95
C TYR A 255 -12.71 -10.51 21.79
N LEU A 256 -12.43 -10.91 20.55
CA LEU A 256 -11.74 -12.17 20.24
C LEU A 256 -10.29 -12.18 20.74
N VAL A 257 -9.57 -11.08 20.58
CA VAL A 257 -8.21 -10.87 21.11
C VAL A 257 -8.21 -10.78 22.65
N ASN A 258 -9.38 -10.57 23.28
CA ASN A 258 -9.54 -10.35 24.72
C ASN A 258 -8.67 -9.21 25.26
N ARG A 259 -8.46 -8.17 24.46
CA ARG A 259 -7.70 -6.98 24.84
C ARG A 259 -8.19 -5.76 24.06
N LYS A 260 -8.36 -4.62 24.74
CA LYS A 260 -8.65 -3.34 24.08
C LYS A 260 -7.40 -2.81 23.38
N ALA A 261 -7.54 -2.34 22.14
CA ALA A 261 -6.45 -1.71 21.43
C ALA A 261 -6.01 -0.39 22.09
N THR A 262 -4.74 -0.12 22.05
CA THR A 262 -4.16 1.15 22.48
C THR A 262 -4.65 2.30 21.60
N LYS A 263 -4.80 2.03 20.30
CA LYS A 263 -5.31 3.00 19.32
C LYS A 263 -6.07 2.27 18.22
N ARG A 264 -7.06 2.94 17.66
CA ARG A 264 -7.81 2.48 16.49
C ARG A 264 -7.79 3.55 15.42
N ARG A 265 -7.70 3.13 14.16
CA ARG A 265 -7.86 4.02 13.00
C ARG A 265 -8.79 3.40 11.99
N LYS A 266 -9.78 4.17 11.55
CA LYS A 266 -10.64 3.79 10.44
C LYS A 266 -9.86 3.97 9.13
N LEU A 267 -9.79 2.90 8.34
CA LEU A 267 -9.17 2.85 7.02
C LEU A 267 -10.10 2.15 6.04
N PHE A 268 -9.72 2.12 4.77
CA PHE A 268 -10.47 1.42 3.73
C PHE A 268 -9.52 0.53 2.93
N ASN A 269 -9.87 -0.76 2.83
CA ASN A 269 -9.23 -1.69 1.90
C ASN A 269 -10.16 -1.84 0.68
N GLY A 270 -9.85 -1.13 -0.39
CA GLY A 270 -10.79 -0.94 -1.48
C GLY A 270 -12.06 -0.21 -1.02
N TYR A 271 -13.20 -0.87 -1.10
CA TYR A 271 -14.49 -0.35 -0.62
C TYR A 271 -14.85 -0.84 0.78
N ILE A 272 -14.08 -1.77 1.34
CA ILE A 272 -14.35 -2.37 2.65
C ILE A 272 -13.85 -1.42 3.73
N GLU A 273 -14.74 -1.02 4.63
CA GLU A 273 -14.38 -0.27 5.82
C GLU A 273 -13.69 -1.20 6.82
N CYS A 274 -12.46 -0.86 7.19
CA CYS A 274 -11.64 -1.60 8.12
C CYS A 274 -11.24 -0.74 9.31
N THR A 275 -10.91 -1.40 10.39
CA THR A 275 -10.25 -0.77 11.54
C THR A 275 -8.83 -1.29 11.65
N TYR A 276 -7.87 -0.38 11.77
CA TYR A 276 -6.48 -0.69 12.08
C TYR A 276 -6.30 -0.61 13.59
N TYR A 277 -6.26 -1.79 14.22
CA TYR A 277 -6.07 -1.96 15.66
C TYR A 277 -4.59 -1.94 15.99
N GLN A 278 -4.19 -1.11 16.96
CA GLN A 278 -2.80 -0.95 17.37
C GLN A 278 -2.67 -1.31 18.86
N TYR A 279 -1.82 -2.28 19.15
CA TYR A 279 -1.45 -2.72 20.49
C TYR A 279 0.02 -2.41 20.69
N TRP A 280 0.35 -1.51 21.61
CA TRP A 280 1.74 -1.14 21.83
C TRP A 280 2.35 -2.02 22.92
N GLY A 281 3.50 -2.61 22.60
CA GLY A 281 4.34 -3.34 23.55
C GLY A 281 4.96 -2.41 24.60
N LYS A 282 5.40 -2.96 25.70
CA LYS A 282 6.15 -2.23 26.71
C LYS A 282 7.51 -1.82 26.13
N LYS A 283 7.90 -0.57 26.36
CA LYS A 283 9.26 -0.13 26.07
C LYS A 283 10.23 -0.89 26.98
N GLN A 284 11.37 -1.32 26.44
CA GLN A 284 12.46 -1.76 27.33
C GLN A 284 12.88 -0.57 28.20
N SER A 285 12.93 -0.78 29.51
CA SER A 285 13.60 0.18 30.39
C SER A 285 15.08 0.15 30.00
N SER A 286 15.61 1.27 29.54
CA SER A 286 17.06 1.46 29.43
C SER A 286 17.64 1.16 30.81
N LYS A 287 18.32 0.03 30.95
CA LYS A 287 19.22 -0.17 32.08
C LYS A 287 20.36 0.83 31.85
N ASN A 288 20.33 1.91 32.64
CA ASN A 288 21.51 2.76 32.84
C ASN A 288 22.67 1.96 33.38
#